data_8850c81129f846e10cbce7bdaf027818
#
_entry.id   8850c81129f846e10cbce7bdaf027818
#
_cell.length_a   1.000
_cell.length_b   1.000
_cell.length_c   1.000
_cell.angle_alpha   90.00
_cell.angle_beta   90.00
_cell.angle_gamma   90.00
#
_symmetry.space_group_name_H-M   'P 1'
#
loop_
_entity.id
_entity.type
_entity.pdbx_description
1 polymer ?
#
loop_
_entity_poly.entity_id
_entity_poly.type
_entity_poly.pdbx_seq_one_letter_code
_entity_poly.pdbx_strand_id
1 'polypeptide(L)'
;NHEPSKQKSPINFGNILRDIKEGLVYIRQQKEIFFLLLVASAVNFFFAAFNYLLPFTNQLYGKTGSYATILSLGAIGSIIGAILASKVKASMGNLLLALLLTGVGVAVVGVSALLPVHPYFSYSGNLICELFMTVFNIHFFSQVQTKVEQRYLGRVFSTIYTLAILFMPPATFLMTLLPSVRTLSF
;
A
#
# COMPACT_ATOMS: atom_id res chain seq x y z
N ASN A 1 -19.20 19.32 36.62
CA ASN A 1 -19.88 18.26 35.85
C ASN A 1 -18.83 17.35 35.23
N HIS A 2 -18.53 16.24 35.94
CA HIS A 2 -17.70 15.17 35.41
C HIS A 2 -18.59 14.30 34.53
N GLU A 3 -18.34 14.29 33.20
CA GLU A 3 -18.86 13.24 32.35
C GLU A 3 -18.26 11.88 32.77
N PRO A 4 -19.06 10.83 32.96
CA PRO A 4 -18.53 9.51 33.30
C PRO A 4 -17.75 8.97 32.11
N SER A 5 -16.49 8.63 32.32
CA SER A 5 -15.62 7.93 31.37
C SER A 5 -16.36 6.70 30.85
N LYS A 6 -16.60 6.62 29.53
CA LYS A 6 -17.11 5.41 28.88
C LYS A 6 -16.17 4.25 29.23
N GLN A 7 -16.62 3.35 30.11
CA GLN A 7 -15.96 2.09 30.37
C GLN A 7 -15.67 1.38 29.05
N LYS A 8 -14.39 1.15 28.78
CA LYS A 8 -13.96 0.30 27.67
C LYS A 8 -14.51 -1.10 27.96
N SER A 9 -15.56 -1.48 27.24
CA SER A 9 -16.06 -2.86 27.24
C SER A 9 -14.92 -3.81 26.83
N PRO A 10 -14.79 -4.99 27.44
CA PRO A 10 -13.76 -5.96 27.10
C PRO A 10 -13.83 -6.29 25.61
N ILE A 11 -12.67 -6.36 24.95
CA ILE A 11 -12.55 -6.71 23.55
C ILE A 11 -13.12 -8.13 23.36
N ASN A 12 -14.32 -8.21 22.80
CA ASN A 12 -14.97 -9.47 22.50
C ASN A 12 -14.75 -9.80 21.01
N PHE A 13 -14.02 -10.87 20.73
CA PHE A 13 -13.74 -11.35 19.39
C PHE A 13 -15.00 -11.52 18.54
N GLY A 14 -16.11 -11.95 19.13
CA GLY A 14 -17.40 -12.06 18.44
C GLY A 14 -17.93 -10.72 17.94
N ASN A 15 -17.71 -9.63 18.69
CA ASN A 15 -18.10 -8.29 18.24
C ASN A 15 -17.23 -7.80 17.07
N ILE A 16 -15.93 -8.08 17.10
CA ILE A 16 -15.01 -7.72 16.00
C ILE A 16 -15.42 -8.44 14.71
N LEU A 17 -15.66 -9.74 14.75
CA LEU A 17 -16.11 -10.51 13.58
C LEU A 17 -17.45 -10.03 13.04
N ARG A 18 -18.38 -9.67 13.94
CA ARG A 18 -19.67 -9.10 13.56
C ARG A 18 -19.49 -7.74 12.87
N ASP A 19 -18.66 -6.87 13.42
CA ASP A 19 -18.40 -5.53 12.84
C ASP A 19 -17.73 -5.63 11.46
N ILE A 20 -16.79 -6.58 11.28
CA ILE A 20 -16.18 -6.86 9.97
C ILE A 20 -17.24 -7.39 9.00
N LYS A 21 -18.10 -8.31 9.41
CA LYS A 21 -19.19 -8.84 8.59
C LYS A 21 -20.17 -7.73 8.17
N GLU A 22 -20.59 -6.90 9.10
CA GLU A 22 -21.49 -5.78 8.81
C GLU A 22 -20.82 -4.75 7.88
N GLY A 23 -19.54 -4.44 8.09
CA GLY A 23 -18.75 -3.61 7.19
C GLY A 23 -18.64 -4.21 5.78
N LEU A 24 -18.40 -5.51 5.66
CA LEU A 24 -18.30 -6.21 4.38
C LEU A 24 -19.65 -6.22 3.63
N VAL A 25 -20.76 -6.45 4.34
CA VAL A 25 -22.10 -6.40 3.77
C VAL A 25 -22.40 -4.99 3.22
N TYR A 26 -22.08 -3.96 4.00
CA TYR A 26 -22.24 -2.57 3.56
C TYR A 26 -21.39 -2.27 2.32
N ILE A 27 -20.11 -2.64 2.33
CA ILE A 27 -19.18 -2.45 1.22
C ILE A 27 -19.70 -3.13 -0.06
N ARG A 28 -20.21 -4.37 0.07
CA ARG A 28 -20.72 -5.15 -1.07
C ARG A 28 -21.95 -4.51 -1.74
N GLN A 29 -22.74 -3.75 -0.99
CA GLN A 29 -23.89 -3.01 -1.51
C GLN A 29 -23.47 -1.72 -2.26
N GLN A 30 -22.27 -1.21 -1.99
CA GLN A 30 -21.72 0.01 -2.56
C GLN A 30 -20.63 -0.34 -3.60
N LYS A 31 -21.00 -0.43 -4.88
CA LYS A 31 -20.11 -0.88 -5.96
C LYS A 31 -18.77 -0.16 -6.02
N GLU A 32 -18.77 1.16 -5.80
CA GLU A 32 -17.54 1.97 -5.85
C GLU A 32 -16.61 1.66 -4.67
N ILE A 33 -17.16 1.48 -3.46
CA ILE A 33 -16.38 1.13 -2.26
C ILE A 33 -15.86 -0.29 -2.37
N PHE A 34 -16.66 -1.20 -2.92
CA PHE A 34 -16.24 -2.57 -3.17
C PHE A 34 -15.07 -2.62 -4.17
N PHE A 35 -15.15 -1.83 -5.26
CA PHE A 35 -14.05 -1.69 -6.21
C PHE A 35 -12.78 -1.13 -5.54
N LEU A 36 -12.91 -0.09 -4.70
CA LEU A 36 -11.80 0.46 -3.94
C LEU A 36 -11.16 -0.58 -3.01
N LEU A 37 -11.97 -1.43 -2.36
CA LEU A 37 -11.48 -2.52 -1.52
C LEU A 37 -10.66 -3.53 -2.33
N LEU A 38 -11.14 -3.95 -3.50
CA LEU A 38 -10.41 -4.85 -4.37
C LEU A 38 -9.09 -4.26 -4.84
N VAL A 39 -9.10 -2.99 -5.26
CA VAL A 39 -7.89 -2.27 -5.66
C VAL A 39 -6.90 -2.19 -4.50
N ALA A 40 -7.35 -1.81 -3.29
CA ALA A 40 -6.49 -1.74 -2.12
C ALA A 40 -5.86 -3.10 -1.78
N SER A 41 -6.65 -4.18 -1.85
CA SER A 41 -6.17 -5.54 -1.57
C SER A 41 -5.11 -5.98 -2.59
N ALA A 42 -5.34 -5.72 -3.88
CA ALA A 42 -4.38 -6.01 -4.94
C ALA A 42 -3.10 -5.18 -4.78
N VAL A 43 -3.22 -3.88 -4.50
CA VAL A 43 -2.07 -3.00 -4.26
C VAL A 43 -1.24 -3.50 -3.09
N ASN A 44 -1.87 -3.83 -1.95
CA ASN A 44 -1.14 -4.35 -0.78
C ASN A 44 -0.44 -5.69 -1.07
N PHE A 45 -1.07 -6.58 -1.86
CA PHE A 45 -0.45 -7.83 -2.28
C PHE A 45 0.84 -7.58 -3.08
N PHE A 46 0.74 -6.80 -4.17
CA PHE A 46 1.90 -6.53 -5.03
C PHE A 46 2.96 -5.68 -4.35
N PHE A 47 2.54 -4.73 -3.52
CA PHE A 47 3.47 -3.88 -2.79
C PHE A 47 4.22 -4.62 -1.69
N ALA A 48 3.58 -5.59 -1.03
CA ALA A 48 4.25 -6.48 -0.08
C ALA A 48 5.32 -7.35 -0.78
N ALA A 49 5.01 -7.90 -1.97
CA ALA A 49 5.97 -8.61 -2.79
C ALA A 49 7.15 -7.72 -3.20
N PHE A 50 6.89 -6.50 -3.65
CA PHE A 50 7.90 -5.53 -4.02
C PHE A 50 8.81 -5.17 -2.84
N ASN A 51 8.24 -4.83 -1.69
CA ASN A 51 8.99 -4.50 -0.47
C ASN A 51 9.84 -5.67 0.04
N TYR A 52 9.38 -6.92 -0.15
CA TYR A 52 10.17 -8.10 0.17
C TYR A 52 11.46 -8.18 -0.64
N LEU A 53 11.46 -7.69 -1.88
CA LEU A 53 12.61 -7.74 -2.78
C LEU A 53 13.62 -6.60 -2.55
N LEU A 54 13.20 -5.47 -1.97
CA LEU A 54 14.06 -4.29 -1.80
C LEU A 54 15.37 -4.55 -1.02
N PRO A 55 15.41 -5.34 0.08
CA PRO A 55 16.67 -5.63 0.79
C PRO A 55 17.73 -6.31 -0.07
N PHE A 56 17.31 -7.08 -1.09
CA PHE A 56 18.23 -7.79 -1.98
C PHE A 56 18.99 -6.86 -2.96
N THR A 57 18.64 -5.58 -3.02
CA THR A 57 19.34 -4.59 -3.85
C THR A 57 20.81 -4.40 -3.44
N ASN A 58 21.17 -4.66 -2.17
CA ASN A 58 22.57 -4.67 -1.74
C ASN A 58 23.39 -5.77 -2.47
N GLN A 59 22.81 -6.95 -2.61
CA GLN A 59 23.42 -8.09 -3.29
C GLN A 59 23.42 -7.88 -4.81
N LEU A 60 22.30 -7.42 -5.35
CA LEU A 60 22.12 -7.20 -6.78
C LEU A 60 23.14 -6.20 -7.36
N TYR A 61 23.43 -5.13 -6.62
CA TYR A 61 24.37 -4.09 -7.07
C TYR A 61 25.78 -4.26 -6.52
N GLY A 62 26.04 -5.27 -5.68
CA GLY A 62 27.35 -5.50 -5.05
C GLY A 62 27.83 -4.33 -4.19
N LYS A 63 26.91 -3.49 -3.69
CA LYS A 63 27.20 -2.29 -2.89
C LYS A 63 26.44 -2.33 -1.57
N THR A 64 27.19 -2.30 -0.48
CA THR A 64 26.61 -2.04 0.85
C THR A 64 25.99 -0.65 0.87
N GLY A 65 24.77 -0.53 1.39
CA GLY A 65 24.04 0.74 1.48
C GLY A 65 23.08 1.03 0.32
N SER A 66 23.03 0.20 -0.73
CA SER A 66 22.04 0.36 -1.82
C SER A 66 20.61 0.32 -1.30
N TYR A 67 20.31 -0.59 -0.38
CA TYR A 67 19.00 -0.67 0.27
C TYR A 67 18.66 0.60 1.05
N ALA A 68 19.60 1.12 1.84
CA ALA A 68 19.39 2.37 2.58
C ALA A 68 19.16 3.55 1.64
N THR A 69 19.92 3.64 0.53
CA THR A 69 19.77 4.70 -0.46
C THR A 69 18.39 4.65 -1.12
N ILE A 70 17.93 3.46 -1.54
CA ILE A 70 16.62 3.29 -2.20
C ILE A 70 15.48 3.67 -1.25
N LEU A 71 15.56 3.30 0.03
CA LEU A 71 14.57 3.69 1.04
C LEU A 71 14.58 5.20 1.31
N SER A 72 15.76 5.82 1.40
CA SER A 72 15.87 7.27 1.62
C SER A 72 15.25 8.07 0.47
N LEU A 73 15.51 7.67 -0.77
CA LEU A 73 14.90 8.30 -1.94
C LEU A 73 13.39 8.02 -2.01
N GLY A 74 12.95 6.85 -1.60
CA GLY A 74 11.53 6.54 -1.44
C GLY A 74 10.85 7.47 -0.43
N ALA A 75 11.48 7.72 0.72
CA ALA A 75 10.97 8.66 1.73
C ALA A 75 10.85 10.09 1.17
N ILE A 76 11.84 10.55 0.39
CA ILE A 76 11.77 11.84 -0.32
C ILE A 76 10.59 11.82 -1.31
N GLY A 77 10.42 10.74 -2.07
CA GLY A 77 9.30 10.55 -2.97
C GLY A 77 7.96 10.68 -2.25
N SER A 78 7.81 10.04 -1.09
CA SER A 78 6.59 10.10 -0.27
C SER A 78 6.27 11.52 0.20
N ILE A 79 7.27 12.30 0.61
CA ILE A 79 7.09 13.71 1.01
C ILE A 79 6.60 14.54 -0.18
N ILE A 80 7.24 14.39 -1.34
CA ILE A 80 6.83 15.09 -2.57
C ILE A 80 5.41 14.66 -2.96
N GLY A 81 5.10 13.36 -2.85
CA GLY A 81 3.79 12.80 -3.13
C GLY A 81 2.68 13.38 -2.24
N ALA A 82 2.96 13.57 -0.95
CA ALA A 82 2.01 14.21 -0.02
C ALA A 82 1.71 15.67 -0.41
N ILE A 83 2.74 16.42 -0.81
CA ILE A 83 2.58 17.80 -1.29
C ILE A 83 1.80 17.81 -2.61
N LEU A 84 2.09 16.89 -3.53
CA LEU A 84 1.37 16.78 -4.81
C LEU A 84 -0.10 16.41 -4.61
N ALA A 85 -0.39 15.47 -3.71
CA ALA A 85 -1.75 15.04 -3.40
C ALA A 85 -2.62 16.18 -2.90
N SER A 86 -2.05 17.15 -2.16
CA SER A 86 -2.79 18.32 -1.69
C SER A 86 -3.22 19.27 -2.82
N LYS A 87 -2.54 19.23 -3.96
CA LYS A 87 -2.79 20.10 -5.13
C LYS A 87 -3.66 19.43 -6.20
N VAL A 88 -3.78 18.12 -6.17
CA VAL A 88 -4.52 17.32 -7.16
C VAL A 88 -5.87 16.93 -6.59
N LYS A 89 -6.94 17.11 -7.39
CA LYS A 89 -8.29 16.74 -6.95
C LYS A 89 -8.39 15.23 -6.71
N ALA A 90 -8.92 14.84 -5.54
CA ALA A 90 -9.22 13.45 -5.23
C ALA A 90 -10.40 12.96 -6.10
N SER A 91 -10.09 12.30 -7.21
CA SER A 91 -11.05 11.69 -8.12
C SER A 91 -10.65 10.24 -8.40
N MET A 92 -11.60 9.41 -8.83
CA MET A 92 -11.31 8.03 -9.22
C MET A 92 -10.26 7.95 -10.34
N GLY A 93 -10.36 8.86 -11.34
CA GLY A 93 -9.40 8.92 -12.43
C GLY A 93 -7.97 9.23 -11.96
N ASN A 94 -7.81 10.23 -11.09
CA ASN A 94 -6.50 10.59 -10.53
C ASN A 94 -5.94 9.51 -9.61
N LEU A 95 -6.81 8.80 -8.89
CA LEU A 95 -6.42 7.64 -8.06
C LEU A 95 -5.86 6.52 -8.94
N LEU A 96 -6.55 6.16 -10.03
CA LEU A 96 -6.09 5.13 -10.95
C LEU A 96 -4.83 5.55 -11.71
N LEU A 97 -4.73 6.83 -12.09
CA LEU A 97 -3.52 7.38 -12.70
C LEU A 97 -2.32 7.30 -11.75
N ALA A 98 -2.50 7.68 -10.48
CA ALA A 98 -1.45 7.54 -9.46
C ALA A 98 -1.01 6.08 -9.31
N LEU A 99 -1.96 5.13 -9.31
CA LEU A 99 -1.65 3.70 -9.25
C LEU A 99 -0.87 3.25 -10.50
N LEU A 100 -1.24 3.70 -11.69
CA LEU A 100 -0.51 3.40 -12.93
C LEU A 100 0.92 3.93 -12.86
N LEU A 101 1.11 5.16 -12.41
CA LEU A 101 2.44 5.77 -12.28
C LEU A 101 3.27 5.09 -11.18
N THR A 102 2.65 4.60 -10.11
CA THR A 102 3.31 3.70 -9.14
C THR A 102 3.82 2.44 -9.83
N GLY A 103 3.00 1.82 -10.68
CA GLY A 103 3.40 0.66 -11.48
C GLY A 103 4.57 0.94 -12.42
N VAL A 104 4.63 2.13 -13.03
CA VAL A 104 5.79 2.57 -13.82
C VAL A 104 7.04 2.64 -12.96
N GLY A 105 6.97 3.20 -11.74
CA GLY A 105 8.09 3.23 -10.79
C GLY A 105 8.61 1.83 -10.47
N VAL A 106 7.71 0.89 -10.16
CA VAL A 106 8.04 -0.52 -9.90
C VAL A 106 8.68 -1.16 -11.15
N ALA A 107 8.15 -0.89 -12.35
CA ALA A 107 8.69 -1.41 -13.60
C ALA A 107 10.12 -0.89 -13.86
N VAL A 108 10.40 0.38 -13.57
CA VAL A 108 11.76 0.95 -13.68
C VAL A 108 12.72 0.22 -12.73
N VAL A 109 12.32 -0.06 -11.49
CA VAL A 109 13.12 -0.86 -10.55
C VAL A 109 13.37 -2.27 -11.12
N GLY A 110 12.31 -2.94 -11.60
CA GLY A 110 12.41 -4.31 -12.13
C GLY A 110 13.29 -4.39 -13.38
N VAL A 111 13.10 -3.49 -14.34
CA VAL A 111 13.91 -3.44 -15.57
C VAL A 111 15.37 -3.14 -15.26
N SER A 112 15.66 -2.25 -14.32
CA SER A 112 17.03 -1.93 -13.91
C SER A 112 17.74 -3.10 -13.21
N ALA A 113 16.97 -4.02 -12.62
CA ALA A 113 17.52 -5.25 -12.05
C ALA A 113 17.89 -6.29 -13.11
N LEU A 114 17.27 -6.25 -14.29
CA LEU A 114 17.51 -7.18 -15.39
C LEU A 114 18.61 -6.71 -16.37
N LEU A 115 18.86 -5.41 -16.43
CA LEU A 115 19.81 -4.81 -17.34
C LEU A 115 21.07 -4.33 -16.60
N PRO A 116 22.27 -4.35 -17.23
CA PRO A 116 23.49 -3.83 -16.65
C PRO A 116 23.50 -2.29 -16.65
N VAL A 117 22.48 -1.69 -16.06
CA VAL A 117 22.33 -0.24 -15.92
C VAL A 117 22.80 0.24 -14.55
N HIS A 118 23.09 1.53 -14.47
CA HIS A 118 23.56 2.10 -13.22
C HIS A 118 22.48 2.05 -12.12
N PRO A 119 22.82 1.73 -10.85
CA PRO A 119 21.85 1.63 -9.73
C PRO A 119 20.94 2.84 -9.55
N TYR A 120 21.32 4.01 -10.03
CA TYR A 120 20.50 5.22 -9.98
C TYR A 120 19.13 5.08 -10.69
N PHE A 121 19.01 4.19 -11.68
CA PHE A 121 17.72 3.90 -12.31
C PHE A 121 16.76 3.24 -11.32
N SER A 122 17.21 2.25 -10.55
CA SER A 122 16.40 1.65 -9.48
C SER A 122 16.01 2.67 -8.41
N TYR A 123 16.96 3.50 -8.03
CA TYR A 123 16.72 4.53 -6.99
C TYR A 123 15.66 5.53 -7.45
N SER A 124 15.74 6.00 -8.70
CA SER A 124 14.73 6.89 -9.28
C SER A 124 13.38 6.19 -9.45
N GLY A 125 13.38 4.91 -9.83
CA GLY A 125 12.17 4.10 -9.92
C GLY A 125 11.44 4.00 -8.59
N ASN A 126 12.15 3.74 -7.49
CA ASN A 126 11.55 3.69 -6.16
C ASN A 126 11.06 5.06 -5.68
N LEU A 127 11.77 6.15 -6.00
CA LEU A 127 11.29 7.50 -5.72
C LEU A 127 9.95 7.76 -6.40
N ILE A 128 9.83 7.44 -7.70
CA ILE A 128 8.59 7.58 -8.46
C ILE A 128 7.49 6.70 -7.87
N CYS A 129 7.81 5.45 -7.54
CA CYS A 129 6.89 4.49 -6.94
C CYS A 129 6.28 5.04 -5.65
N GLU A 130 7.11 5.46 -4.70
CA GLU A 130 6.68 5.96 -3.40
C GLU A 130 5.94 7.29 -3.49
N LEU A 131 6.35 8.17 -4.42
CA LEU A 131 5.68 9.42 -4.68
C LEU A 131 4.21 9.18 -5.06
N PHE A 132 3.98 8.37 -6.08
CA PHE A 132 2.63 8.13 -6.59
C PHE A 132 1.83 7.16 -5.72
N MET A 133 2.48 6.24 -4.99
CA MET A 133 1.83 5.43 -3.97
C MET A 133 1.27 6.31 -2.84
N THR A 134 1.99 7.35 -2.43
CA THR A 134 1.51 8.30 -1.42
C THR A 134 0.31 9.10 -1.94
N VAL A 135 0.35 9.57 -3.20
CA VAL A 135 -0.80 10.23 -3.83
C VAL A 135 -2.01 9.28 -3.88
N PHE A 136 -1.79 8.03 -4.30
CA PHE A 136 -2.83 7.00 -4.31
C PHE A 136 -3.46 6.81 -2.93
N ASN A 137 -2.65 6.61 -1.90
CA ASN A 137 -3.13 6.38 -0.54
C ASN A 137 -3.97 7.55 -0.02
N ILE A 138 -3.50 8.80 -0.18
CA ILE A 138 -4.23 9.99 0.27
C ILE A 138 -5.57 10.11 -0.47
N HIS A 139 -5.58 9.93 -1.79
CA HIS A 139 -6.82 9.99 -2.58
C HIS A 139 -7.75 8.83 -2.28
N PHE A 140 -7.21 7.63 -2.05
CA PHE A 140 -7.98 6.45 -1.66
C PHE A 140 -8.76 6.70 -0.37
N PHE A 141 -8.08 7.14 0.70
CA PHE A 141 -8.73 7.44 1.97
C PHE A 141 -9.73 8.59 1.85
N SER A 142 -9.42 9.62 1.08
CA SER A 142 -10.35 10.72 0.79
C SER A 142 -11.61 10.22 0.08
N GLN A 143 -11.49 9.34 -0.91
CA GLN A 143 -12.63 8.75 -1.62
C GLN A 143 -13.50 7.90 -0.69
N VAL A 144 -12.89 7.08 0.18
CA VAL A 144 -13.64 6.29 1.16
C VAL A 144 -14.39 7.20 2.13
N GLN A 145 -13.72 8.23 2.66
CA GLN A 145 -14.34 9.17 3.60
C GLN A 145 -15.51 9.93 3.02
N THR A 146 -15.45 10.31 1.74
CA THR A 146 -16.51 11.09 1.08
C THR A 146 -17.70 10.25 0.63
N LYS A 147 -17.49 8.93 0.43
CA LYS A 147 -18.53 8.03 -0.10
C LYS A 147 -19.22 7.19 0.96
N VAL A 148 -18.62 7.05 2.14
CA VAL A 148 -19.17 6.26 3.24
C VAL A 148 -19.92 7.15 4.22
N GLU A 149 -21.12 6.74 4.61
CA GLU A 149 -21.88 7.41 5.67
C GLU A 149 -21.08 7.38 6.98
N GLN A 150 -21.10 8.51 7.71
CA GLN A 150 -20.28 8.71 8.91
C GLN A 150 -20.46 7.62 9.97
N ARG A 151 -21.67 7.08 10.12
CA ARG A 151 -21.99 5.99 11.06
C ARG A 151 -21.31 4.66 10.73
N TYR A 152 -20.96 4.42 9.45
CA TYR A 152 -20.31 3.18 9.01
C TYR A 152 -18.79 3.34 8.78
N LEU A 153 -18.27 4.57 8.84
CA LEU A 153 -16.92 4.91 8.45
C LEU A 153 -15.87 4.07 9.21
N GLY A 154 -16.01 3.93 10.51
CA GLY A 154 -15.11 3.11 11.33
C GLY A 154 -15.13 1.63 10.96
N ARG A 155 -16.31 1.06 10.70
CA ARG A 155 -16.46 -0.35 10.29
C ARG A 155 -15.89 -0.60 8.90
N VAL A 156 -16.15 0.31 7.96
CA VAL A 156 -15.62 0.25 6.59
C VAL A 156 -14.09 0.33 6.62
N PHE A 157 -13.51 1.28 7.35
CA PHE A 157 -12.06 1.38 7.48
C PHE A 157 -11.46 0.13 8.13
N SER A 158 -12.03 -0.35 9.23
CA SER A 158 -11.56 -1.59 9.89
C SER A 158 -11.59 -2.77 8.92
N THR A 159 -12.66 -2.91 8.13
CA THR A 159 -12.79 -3.97 7.13
C THR A 159 -11.75 -3.84 6.01
N ILE A 160 -11.57 -2.62 5.46
CA ILE A 160 -10.59 -2.36 4.41
C ILE A 160 -9.17 -2.67 4.91
N TYR A 161 -8.80 -2.16 6.09
CA TYR A 161 -7.48 -2.42 6.66
C TYR A 161 -7.24 -3.90 6.93
N THR A 162 -8.21 -4.59 7.53
CA THR A 162 -8.08 -6.02 7.82
C THR A 162 -7.89 -6.84 6.55
N LEU A 163 -8.73 -6.61 5.54
CA LEU A 163 -8.64 -7.36 4.28
C LEU A 163 -7.39 -6.98 3.48
N ALA A 164 -7.05 -5.69 3.40
CA ALA A 164 -5.86 -5.26 2.69
C ALA A 164 -4.58 -5.85 3.29
N ILE A 165 -4.45 -5.84 4.62
CA ILE A 165 -3.29 -6.41 5.32
C ILE A 165 -3.27 -7.95 5.19
N LEU A 166 -4.42 -8.61 5.15
CA LEU A 166 -4.51 -10.07 5.02
C LEU A 166 -3.88 -10.59 3.72
N PHE A 167 -3.79 -9.77 2.68
CA PHE A 167 -3.16 -10.12 1.41
C PHE A 167 -1.63 -9.99 1.41
N MET A 168 -1.02 -9.35 2.41
CA MET A 168 0.44 -9.20 2.49
C MET A 168 1.18 -10.52 2.78
N PRO A 169 0.79 -11.35 3.80
CA PRO A 169 1.49 -12.61 4.08
C PRO A 169 1.50 -13.59 2.90
N PRO A 170 0.40 -13.83 2.17
CA PRO A 170 0.44 -14.64 0.96
C PRO A 170 1.42 -14.12 -0.10
N ALA A 171 1.50 -12.81 -0.30
CA ALA A 171 2.42 -12.21 -1.26
C ALA A 171 3.89 -12.47 -0.88
N THR A 172 4.25 -12.21 0.37
CA THR A 172 5.62 -12.47 0.86
C THR A 172 5.95 -13.96 0.83
N PHE A 173 4.99 -14.83 1.19
CA PHE A 173 5.17 -16.28 1.11
C PHE A 173 5.45 -16.74 -0.32
N LEU A 174 4.70 -16.25 -1.31
CA LEU A 174 4.93 -16.58 -2.72
C LEU A 174 6.33 -16.15 -3.18
N MET A 175 6.83 -15.01 -2.70
CA MET A 175 8.18 -14.55 -3.03
C MET A 175 9.25 -15.51 -2.51
N THR A 176 9.06 -16.13 -1.35
CA THR A 176 10.02 -17.13 -0.80
C THR A 176 10.07 -18.42 -1.61
N LEU A 177 9.08 -18.72 -2.42
CA LEU A 177 9.03 -19.91 -3.28
C LEU A 177 9.78 -19.71 -4.60
N LEU A 178 10.09 -18.47 -4.99
CA LEU A 178 10.82 -18.18 -6.22
C LEU A 178 12.30 -18.62 -6.09
N PRO A 179 12.82 -19.45 -7.01
CA PRO A 179 14.21 -19.95 -6.94
C PRO A 179 15.25 -18.83 -6.96
N SER A 180 15.01 -17.77 -7.75
CA SER A 180 15.89 -16.60 -7.84
C SER A 180 16.03 -15.84 -6.52
N VAL A 181 14.98 -15.81 -5.71
CA VAL A 181 15.00 -15.17 -4.38
C VAL A 181 15.76 -16.05 -3.39
N ARG A 182 15.63 -17.37 -3.49
CA ARG A 182 16.39 -18.31 -2.66
C ARG A 182 17.91 -18.23 -2.90
N THR A 183 18.32 -17.99 -4.15
CA THR A 183 19.76 -17.83 -4.47
C THR A 183 20.31 -16.46 -4.04
N LEU A 184 19.47 -15.45 -3.87
CA LEU A 184 19.87 -14.13 -3.37
C LEU A 184 19.85 -14.02 -1.84
N SER A 185 19.23 -14.98 -1.15
CA SER A 185 19.09 -14.97 0.32
C SER A 185 20.18 -15.72 1.07
N PHE A 186 21.18 -16.32 0.38
CA PHE A 186 22.31 -17.06 0.97
C PHE A 186 23.65 -16.40 0.69
#